data_318e4777e4be6d1f9ffec1b4209a0f35
#
_entry.id   318e4777e4be6d1f9ffec1b4209a0f35
#
_cell.length_a   1.000
_cell.length_b   1.000
_cell.length_c   1.000
_cell.angle_alpha   90.00
_cell.angle_beta   90.00
_cell.angle_gamma   90.00
#
_symmetry.space_group_name_H-M   'P 1'
#
loop_
_entity.id
_entity.type
_entity.pdbx_description
1 polymer ?
#
loop_
_entity_poly.entity_id
_entity_poly.type
_entity_poly.pdbx_seq_one_letter_code
_entity_poly.pdbx_strand_id
1 'polypeptide(L)'
;MKQAKLHIDRHFQVGEVDKRIFGSFIEHLGRAVYGGIYQPGSPLSDKEGMRKDVMELVRQLQVPVVRYPGGNFVSCFHWEDSVGPKELRPARPELAWFAIETNEFGLNE
;
A
#
# COMPACT_ATOMS: atom_id res chain seq x y z
N MET A 1 8.50 12.02 39.08
CA MET A 1 8.95 11.95 37.68
C MET A 1 9.71 10.67 37.49
N LYS A 2 9.40 9.86 36.47
CA LYS A 2 10.21 8.67 36.16
C LYS A 2 11.42 9.12 35.32
N GLN A 3 12.62 8.66 35.69
CA GLN A 3 13.84 8.96 34.95
C GLN A 3 14.24 7.74 34.15
N ALA A 4 14.72 7.97 32.93
CA ALA A 4 15.32 6.95 32.08
C ALA A 4 16.74 7.38 31.66
N LYS A 5 17.64 6.43 31.53
CA LYS A 5 19.02 6.66 31.09
C LYS A 5 19.25 5.87 29.80
N LEU A 6 19.62 6.57 28.74
CA LEU A 6 19.96 5.97 27.46
C LEU A 6 21.49 5.97 27.30
N HIS A 7 22.06 4.82 26.99
CA HIS A 7 23.47 4.68 26.60
C HIS A 7 23.52 4.31 25.12
N ILE A 8 24.24 5.07 24.34
CA ILE A 8 24.51 4.80 22.93
C ILE A 8 26.03 4.73 22.77
N ASP A 9 26.53 3.58 22.34
CA ASP A 9 27.94 3.37 22.07
C ASP A 9 28.10 2.43 20.87
N ARG A 10 28.96 2.80 19.92
CA ARG A 10 29.24 2.00 18.72
C ARG A 10 29.83 0.63 19.01
N HIS A 11 30.39 0.42 20.20
CA HIS A 11 30.95 -0.86 20.63
C HIS A 11 29.89 -1.81 21.24
N PHE A 12 28.69 -1.32 21.50
CA PHE A 12 27.57 -2.10 22.01
C PHE A 12 26.56 -2.38 20.87
N GLN A 13 27.03 -2.96 19.77
CA GLN A 13 26.14 -3.39 18.70
C GLN A 13 25.45 -4.70 19.10
N VAL A 14 24.11 -4.68 19.10
CA VAL A 14 23.28 -5.84 19.39
C VAL A 14 23.02 -6.67 18.13
N GLY A 15 22.98 -6.02 16.97
CA GLY A 15 22.76 -6.64 15.67
C GLY A 15 22.62 -5.63 14.57
N GLU A 16 22.49 -6.11 13.33
CA GLU A 16 22.17 -5.27 12.18
C GLU A 16 20.69 -4.97 12.13
N VAL A 17 20.35 -3.78 11.69
CA VAL A 17 18.96 -3.37 11.44
C VAL A 17 18.53 -3.91 10.09
N ASP A 18 17.58 -4.85 10.09
CA ASP A 18 17.00 -5.35 8.85
C ASP A 18 16.19 -4.21 8.17
N LYS A 19 16.51 -3.94 6.92
CA LYS A 19 15.87 -2.85 6.15
C LYS A 19 14.36 -3.02 6.03
N ARG A 20 13.84 -4.23 6.16
CA ARG A 20 12.40 -4.52 6.09
C ARG A 20 11.58 -3.83 7.19
N ILE A 21 12.21 -3.39 8.30
CA ILE A 21 11.51 -2.58 9.31
C ILE A 21 11.04 -1.22 8.75
N PHE A 22 11.63 -0.76 7.65
CA PHE A 22 11.23 0.46 6.92
C PHE A 22 10.24 0.15 5.79
N GLY A 23 9.65 -1.03 5.80
CA GLY A 23 8.58 -1.42 4.88
C GLY A 23 7.33 -0.57 5.06
N SER A 24 6.46 -0.63 4.06
CA SER A 24 5.18 0.06 4.07
C SER A 24 4.02 -0.91 4.07
N PHE A 25 2.89 -0.40 4.43
CA PHE A 25 1.61 -1.07 4.44
C PHE A 25 0.61 -0.27 3.62
N ILE A 26 -0.19 -0.95 2.81
CA ILE A 26 -1.26 -0.33 2.05
C ILE A 26 -2.55 -1.14 2.18
N GLU A 27 -3.67 -0.45 2.32
CA GLU A 27 -5.01 -1.02 2.38
C GLU A 27 -5.95 -0.27 1.46
N HIS A 28 -6.92 -0.96 0.87
CA HIS A 28 -8.06 -0.37 0.17
C HIS A 28 -9.01 0.29 1.18
N LEU A 29 -8.54 1.36 1.80
CA LEU A 29 -9.23 2.11 2.85
C LEU A 29 -9.40 3.56 2.40
N GLY A 30 -10.64 4.05 2.38
CA GLY A 30 -10.94 5.42 2.03
C GLY A 30 -10.36 5.78 0.66
N ARG A 31 -9.50 6.79 0.61
CA ARG A 31 -8.82 7.25 -0.62
C ARG A 31 -7.34 6.87 -0.69
N ALA A 32 -6.95 5.80 -0.01
CA ALA A 32 -5.55 5.36 -0.06
C ALA A 32 -5.16 4.81 -1.44
N VAL A 33 -6.01 3.99 -2.02
CA VAL A 33 -5.82 3.43 -3.37
C VAL A 33 -6.63 4.22 -4.40
N TYR A 34 -7.95 4.02 -4.44
CA TYR A 34 -8.82 4.74 -5.39
C TYR A 34 -8.94 6.22 -5.02
N GLY A 35 -8.59 7.11 -5.95
CA GLY A 35 -8.51 8.55 -5.70
C GLY A 35 -7.28 9.00 -4.89
N GLY A 36 -6.38 8.07 -4.62
CA GLY A 36 -5.07 8.28 -4.00
C GLY A 36 -3.95 7.86 -4.94
N ILE A 37 -3.40 6.65 -4.78
CA ILE A 37 -2.34 6.11 -5.64
C ILE A 37 -2.86 5.90 -7.07
N TYR A 38 -4.07 5.42 -7.21
CA TYR A 38 -4.74 5.10 -8.47
C TYR A 38 -5.95 6.02 -8.67
N GLN A 39 -5.90 6.84 -9.72
CA GLN A 39 -6.96 7.79 -10.05
C GLN A 39 -7.01 8.01 -11.57
N PRO A 40 -7.62 7.09 -12.33
CA PRO A 40 -7.80 7.26 -13.77
C PRO A 40 -8.50 8.57 -14.11
N GLY A 41 -8.09 9.23 -15.20
CA GLY A 41 -8.67 10.49 -15.65
C GLY A 41 -8.18 11.74 -14.91
N SER A 42 -7.37 11.61 -13.86
CA SER A 42 -6.74 12.77 -13.22
C SER A 42 -5.63 13.33 -14.10
N PRO A 43 -5.47 14.68 -14.20
CA PRO A 43 -4.35 15.29 -14.93
C PRO A 43 -2.98 14.97 -14.31
N LEU A 44 -2.96 14.53 -13.07
CA LEU A 44 -1.76 14.09 -12.36
C LEU A 44 -1.44 12.61 -12.57
N SER A 45 -2.33 11.84 -13.18
CA SER A 45 -2.12 10.44 -13.45
C SER A 45 -1.46 10.19 -14.80
N ASP A 46 -0.81 9.04 -14.92
CA ASP A 46 -0.35 8.53 -16.20
C ASP A 46 -1.49 7.86 -16.99
N LYS A 47 -1.15 7.30 -18.15
CA LYS A 47 -2.13 6.61 -19.03
C LYS A 47 -2.74 5.36 -18.38
N GLU A 48 -2.11 4.80 -17.37
CA GLU A 48 -2.55 3.60 -16.66
C GLU A 48 -3.36 3.92 -15.40
N GLY A 49 -3.48 5.22 -15.07
CA GLY A 49 -4.25 5.71 -13.94
C GLY A 49 -3.43 5.90 -12.66
N MET A 50 -2.12 5.71 -12.69
CA MET A 50 -1.24 5.86 -11.53
C MET A 50 -0.89 7.33 -11.31
N ARG A 51 -1.05 7.82 -10.09
CA ARG A 51 -0.70 9.20 -9.70
C ARG A 51 0.81 9.40 -9.70
N LYS A 52 1.30 10.20 -10.65
CA LYS A 52 2.75 10.47 -10.83
C LYS A 52 3.36 11.20 -9.64
N ASP A 53 2.64 12.13 -9.05
CA ASP A 53 3.07 12.85 -7.84
C ASP A 53 3.21 11.92 -6.64
N VAL A 54 2.27 10.99 -6.45
CA VAL A 54 2.36 9.98 -5.39
C VAL A 54 3.49 9.00 -5.64
N MET A 55 3.65 8.53 -6.89
CA MET A 55 4.75 7.63 -7.26
C MET A 55 6.12 8.24 -6.96
N GLU A 56 6.29 9.54 -7.19
CA GLU A 56 7.54 10.24 -6.90
C GLU A 56 7.84 10.25 -5.39
N LEU A 57 6.84 10.51 -4.56
CA LEU A 57 6.99 10.47 -3.10
C LEU A 57 7.31 9.05 -2.60
N VAL A 58 6.65 8.04 -3.16
CA VAL A 58 6.93 6.63 -2.81
C VAL A 58 8.36 6.22 -3.19
N ARG A 59 8.86 6.67 -4.35
CA ARG A 59 10.25 6.44 -4.73
C ARG A 59 11.25 7.07 -3.74
N GLN A 60 10.96 8.26 -3.25
CA GLN A 60 11.81 8.93 -2.26
C GLN A 60 11.84 8.18 -0.92
N LEU A 61 10.75 7.49 -0.55
CA LEU A 61 10.70 6.65 0.65
C LEU A 61 11.59 5.41 0.55
N GLN A 62 11.95 4.97 -0.66
CA GLN A 62 12.77 3.77 -0.90
C GLN A 62 12.28 2.54 -0.15
N VAL A 63 10.98 2.32 -0.17
CA VAL A 63 10.31 1.25 0.58
C VAL A 63 10.83 -0.12 0.14
N PRO A 64 11.44 -0.91 1.02
CA PRO A 64 12.06 -2.19 0.67
C PRO A 64 11.05 -3.33 0.54
N VAL A 65 9.88 -3.21 1.15
CA VAL A 65 8.81 -4.20 1.12
C VAL A 65 7.47 -3.53 1.39
N VAL A 66 6.42 -3.99 0.72
CA VAL A 66 5.04 -3.53 0.93
C VAL A 66 4.17 -4.70 1.35
N ARG A 67 3.41 -4.54 2.43
CA ARG A 67 2.33 -5.44 2.81
C ARG A 67 1.03 -4.99 2.13
N TYR A 68 0.45 -5.87 1.34
CA TYR A 68 -0.77 -5.69 0.57
C TYR A 68 -1.69 -6.92 0.76
N PRO A 69 -3.00 -6.88 0.70
CA PRO A 69 -3.87 -5.72 0.38
C PRO A 69 -4.33 -4.91 1.60
N GLY A 70 -3.80 -5.15 2.78
CA GLY A 70 -4.06 -4.33 3.94
C GLY A 70 -4.59 -5.07 5.17
N GLY A 71 -5.40 -4.34 5.96
CA GLY A 71 -5.97 -4.75 7.24
C GLY A 71 -7.31 -5.47 7.10
N ASN A 72 -8.42 -4.80 7.41
CA ASN A 72 -9.76 -5.41 7.39
C ASN A 72 -10.20 -5.85 5.97
N PHE A 73 -9.76 -5.12 4.96
CA PHE A 73 -10.04 -5.43 3.55
C PHE A 73 -9.64 -6.87 3.17
N VAL A 74 -8.54 -7.40 3.74
CA VAL A 74 -8.04 -8.74 3.41
C VAL A 74 -9.04 -9.86 3.69
N SER A 75 -9.98 -9.65 4.62
CA SER A 75 -10.93 -10.69 5.06
C SER A 75 -11.85 -11.19 3.93
N CYS A 76 -12.12 -10.35 2.94
CA CYS A 76 -13.01 -10.68 1.81
C CYS A 76 -12.33 -10.51 0.46
N PHE A 77 -11.02 -10.30 0.44
CA PHE A 77 -10.26 -10.07 -0.78
C PHE A 77 -9.78 -11.40 -1.40
N HIS A 78 -10.09 -11.57 -2.67
CA HIS A 78 -9.61 -12.66 -3.50
C HIS A 78 -8.61 -12.08 -4.51
N TRP A 79 -7.33 -12.34 -4.30
CA TRP A 79 -6.27 -11.75 -5.13
C TRP A 79 -6.40 -12.10 -6.62
N GLU A 80 -6.96 -13.27 -6.93
CA GLU A 80 -7.22 -13.74 -8.29
C GLU A 80 -8.17 -12.81 -9.06
N ASP A 81 -9.11 -12.20 -8.35
CA ASP A 81 -10.07 -11.26 -8.94
C ASP A 81 -9.40 -9.97 -9.44
N SER A 82 -8.21 -9.66 -8.93
CA SER A 82 -7.46 -8.45 -9.27
C SER A 82 -6.30 -8.67 -10.23
N VAL A 83 -6.25 -9.83 -10.90
CA VAL A 83 -5.20 -10.22 -11.83
C VAL A 83 -5.75 -10.33 -13.26
N GLY A 84 -4.91 -10.07 -14.26
CA GLY A 84 -5.29 -10.13 -15.67
C GLY A 84 -5.92 -8.82 -16.18
N PRO A 85 -6.55 -8.85 -17.37
CA PRO A 85 -7.16 -7.68 -17.99
C PRO A 85 -8.25 -7.06 -17.11
N LYS A 86 -8.19 -5.74 -16.90
CA LYS A 86 -9.10 -5.03 -15.96
C LYS A 86 -10.58 -5.20 -16.32
N GLU A 87 -10.88 -5.21 -17.61
CA GLU A 87 -12.24 -5.37 -18.14
C GLU A 87 -12.86 -6.75 -17.87
N LEU A 88 -12.05 -7.73 -17.48
CA LEU A 88 -12.50 -9.08 -17.13
C LEU A 88 -12.57 -9.31 -15.62
N ARG A 89 -12.12 -8.38 -14.83
CA ARG A 89 -12.10 -8.51 -13.36
C ARG A 89 -13.51 -8.31 -12.79
N PRO A 90 -13.94 -9.19 -11.86
CA PRO A 90 -15.28 -9.07 -11.28
C PRO A 90 -15.35 -7.91 -10.28
N ALA A 91 -16.49 -7.22 -10.26
CA ALA A 91 -16.82 -6.33 -9.14
C ALA A 91 -17.43 -7.17 -8.01
N ARG A 92 -16.98 -6.92 -6.77
CA ARG A 92 -17.39 -7.66 -5.58
C ARG A 92 -17.90 -6.72 -4.48
N PRO A 93 -18.92 -7.13 -3.68
CA PRO A 93 -19.19 -6.44 -2.43
C PRO A 93 -18.00 -6.55 -1.48
N GLU A 94 -17.56 -5.40 -0.98
CA GLU A 94 -16.49 -5.31 0.01
C GLU A 94 -17.14 -5.03 1.39
N LEU A 95 -16.98 -5.98 2.32
CA LEU A 95 -17.74 -5.99 3.56
C LEU A 95 -17.08 -5.19 4.69
N ALA A 96 -15.78 -4.92 4.60
CA ALA A 96 -15.10 -4.12 5.63
C ALA A 96 -15.51 -2.64 5.57
N TRP A 97 -15.71 -2.12 4.36
CA TRP A 97 -16.01 -0.69 4.13
C TRP A 97 -17.39 -0.47 3.49
N PHE A 98 -18.18 -1.54 3.32
CA PHE A 98 -19.52 -1.49 2.72
C PHE A 98 -19.53 -0.81 1.34
N ALA A 99 -18.55 -1.14 0.52
CA ALA A 99 -18.37 -0.61 -0.82
C ALA A 99 -18.45 -1.70 -1.89
N ILE A 100 -18.35 -1.31 -3.15
CA ILE A 100 -18.10 -2.23 -4.24
C ILE A 100 -16.63 -2.12 -4.62
N GLU A 101 -15.89 -3.23 -4.52
CA GLU A 101 -14.55 -3.34 -5.02
C GLU A 101 -14.60 -3.69 -6.51
N THR A 102 -14.03 -2.83 -7.34
CA THR A 102 -14.01 -2.99 -8.81
C THR A 102 -12.83 -3.82 -9.31
N ASN A 103 -11.87 -4.08 -8.44
CA ASN A 103 -10.63 -4.79 -8.76
C ASN A 103 -9.78 -4.14 -9.88
N GLU A 104 -9.99 -2.85 -10.14
CA GLU A 104 -9.20 -2.10 -11.14
C GLU A 104 -7.74 -1.90 -10.71
N PHE A 105 -7.47 -1.99 -9.42
CA PHE A 105 -6.14 -1.93 -8.83
C PHE A 105 -5.86 -3.22 -8.06
N GLY A 106 -4.81 -3.93 -8.43
CA GLY A 106 -4.45 -5.21 -7.81
C GLY A 106 -2.95 -5.51 -7.90
N LEU A 107 -2.61 -6.79 -7.99
CA LEU A 107 -1.21 -7.24 -8.03
C LEU A 107 -0.47 -6.85 -9.32
N ASN A 108 -1.19 -6.55 -10.38
CA ASN A 108 -0.59 -6.15 -11.66
C ASN A 108 -0.20 -4.66 -11.68
N GLU A 109 -0.83 -3.85 -10.88
CA GLU A 109 -0.59 -2.40 -10.76
C GLU A 109 0.46 -2.10 -9.70
#